data_e7324dcfa1d7d376f13d79662f5dd721
#
_entry.id   e7324dcfa1d7d376f13d79662f5dd721
#
_cell.length_a   1.000
_cell.length_b   1.000
_cell.length_c   1.000
_cell.angle_alpha   90.00
_cell.angle_beta   90.00
_cell.angle_gamma   90.00
#
_symmetry.space_group_name_H-M   'P 1'
#
loop_
_entity.id
_entity.type
_entity.pdbx_description
1 polymer ?
#
loop_
_entity_poly.entity_id
_entity_poly.type
_entity_poly.pdbx_seq_one_letter_code
_entity_poly.pdbx_strand_id
1 'polypeptide(L)'
;MRRLLVLAICLLVSGLVLSAADISGIWFGSVTGGRRNQVQDFAFQFIQKGAVLTGKLYVDYGSTPILKGTIDGDQIAFQVVAREQAGNEINQAVFKFTGTLKDGEIEITREREETRAVGNGGAAFSRAGTQTFRLKRLP
;
A
#
# COMPACT_ATOMS: atom_id res chain seq x y z
N MET A 1 23.01 38.76 -42.24
CA MET A 1 22.60 38.93 -40.82
C MET A 1 21.28 38.23 -40.48
N ARG A 2 20.91 37.21 -41.20
CA ARG A 2 19.65 36.44 -40.93
C ARG A 2 19.88 35.02 -40.41
N ARG A 3 21.11 34.67 -39.99
CA ARG A 3 21.49 33.31 -39.60
C ARG A 3 21.84 33.14 -38.10
N LEU A 4 21.68 34.15 -37.28
CA LEU A 4 22.05 34.12 -35.85
C LEU A 4 20.86 34.10 -34.91
N LEU A 5 19.64 34.00 -35.40
CA LEU A 5 18.41 34.05 -34.58
C LEU A 5 17.71 32.73 -34.40
N VAL A 6 18.29 31.62 -34.91
CA VAL A 6 17.69 30.29 -34.85
C VAL A 6 18.31 29.40 -33.74
N LEU A 7 19.38 29.84 -33.10
CA LEU A 7 20.15 29.04 -32.13
C LEU A 7 19.80 29.31 -30.65
N ALA A 8 18.84 30.14 -30.38
CA ALA A 8 18.50 30.54 -29.01
C ALA A 8 17.19 29.92 -28.46
N ILE A 9 16.54 29.03 -29.18
CA ILE A 9 15.23 28.46 -28.74
C ILE A 9 15.34 26.99 -28.28
N CYS A 10 16.52 26.37 -28.32
CA CYS A 10 16.69 24.96 -27.96
C CYS A 10 17.12 24.70 -26.50
N LEU A 11 17.04 25.64 -25.58
CA LEU A 11 17.64 25.46 -24.25
C LEU A 11 16.72 25.75 -23.06
N LEU A 12 15.44 25.48 -23.17
CA LEU A 12 14.53 25.62 -22.02
C LEU A 12 13.46 24.52 -21.93
N VAL A 13 13.82 23.28 -22.21
CA VAL A 13 13.09 22.14 -21.69
C VAL A 13 13.91 21.56 -20.53
N SER A 14 14.10 22.35 -19.51
CA SER A 14 14.44 21.82 -18.18
C SER A 14 13.22 21.04 -17.71
N GLY A 15 13.23 19.73 -18.02
CA GLY A 15 12.24 18.83 -17.49
C GLY A 15 12.22 18.98 -15.96
N LEU A 16 11.16 19.52 -15.42
CA LEU A 16 10.81 19.38 -14.03
C LEU A 16 10.68 17.86 -13.80
N VAL A 17 11.77 17.24 -13.38
CA VAL A 17 11.72 15.95 -12.75
C VAL A 17 10.99 16.19 -11.44
N LEU A 18 9.66 16.01 -11.45
CA LEU A 18 8.92 15.87 -10.22
C LEU A 18 9.50 14.65 -9.52
N SER A 19 10.43 14.89 -8.60
CA SER A 19 10.91 13.88 -7.69
C SER A 19 9.71 13.43 -6.86
N ALA A 20 9.21 12.22 -7.12
CA ALA A 20 8.22 11.61 -6.26
C ALA A 20 8.77 11.59 -4.84
N ALA A 21 7.99 12.04 -3.86
CA ALA A 21 8.39 12.05 -2.47
C ALA A 21 8.79 10.62 -2.05
N ASP A 22 9.93 10.46 -1.40
CA ASP A 22 10.37 9.17 -0.87
C ASP A 22 9.52 8.81 0.35
N ILE A 23 8.77 7.71 0.25
CA ILE A 23 7.93 7.21 1.33
C ILE A 23 8.63 6.17 2.21
N SER A 24 9.92 5.93 2.01
CA SER A 24 10.67 5.01 2.88
C SER A 24 10.56 5.42 4.34
N GLY A 25 10.30 4.45 5.21
CA GLY A 25 10.14 4.68 6.65
C GLY A 25 9.04 3.83 7.26
N ILE A 26 8.74 4.12 8.52
CA ILE A 26 7.67 3.46 9.26
C ILE A 26 6.41 4.32 9.21
N TRP A 27 5.30 3.67 8.90
CA TRP A 27 3.99 4.29 8.81
C TRP A 27 2.99 3.54 9.67
N PHE A 28 2.13 4.25 10.37
CA PHE A 28 1.12 3.64 11.22
C PHE A 28 -0.24 4.29 11.02
N GLY A 29 -1.28 3.53 11.30
CA GLY A 29 -2.65 3.98 11.28
C GLY A 29 -3.58 3.00 11.94
N SER A 30 -4.81 3.41 12.13
CA SER A 30 -5.84 2.61 12.78
C SER A 30 -7.13 2.66 11.99
N VAL A 31 -7.85 1.55 12.00
CA VAL A 31 -9.20 1.47 11.43
C VAL A 31 -10.15 0.92 12.51
N THR A 32 -11.32 1.53 12.60
CA THR A 32 -12.39 1.03 13.43
C THR A 32 -13.40 0.29 12.58
N GLY A 33 -13.72 -0.93 12.93
CA GLY A 33 -14.64 -1.72 12.14
C GLY A 33 -14.99 -3.06 12.78
N GLY A 34 -15.81 -3.82 12.05
CA GLY A 34 -16.28 -5.13 12.49
C GLY A 34 -17.49 -5.08 13.40
N ARG A 35 -17.98 -6.27 13.80
CA ARG A 35 -19.23 -6.41 14.58
C ARG A 35 -19.20 -5.80 15.99
N ARG A 36 -18.01 -5.45 16.50
CA ARG A 36 -17.81 -4.93 17.86
C ARG A 36 -17.13 -3.58 17.89
N ASN A 37 -17.08 -2.85 16.75
CA ASN A 37 -16.35 -1.57 16.64
C ASN A 37 -14.92 -1.64 17.20
N GLN A 38 -14.23 -2.74 16.93
CA GLN A 38 -12.85 -2.93 17.39
C GLN A 38 -11.92 -2.04 16.59
N VAL A 39 -10.97 -1.44 17.28
CA VAL A 39 -9.87 -0.72 16.65
C VAL A 39 -8.80 -1.72 16.25
N GLN A 40 -8.40 -1.68 15.00
CA GLN A 40 -7.28 -2.46 14.48
C GLN A 40 -6.16 -1.51 14.05
N ASP A 41 -4.99 -1.70 14.63
CA ASP A 41 -3.81 -0.92 14.30
C ASP A 41 -3.01 -1.58 13.19
N PHE A 42 -2.42 -0.75 12.34
CA PHE A 42 -1.52 -1.16 11.27
C PHE A 42 -0.21 -0.40 11.36
N ALA A 43 0.89 -1.11 11.21
CA ALA A 43 2.19 -0.51 11.05
C ALA A 43 2.92 -1.16 9.87
N PHE A 44 3.40 -0.32 8.96
CA PHE A 44 4.13 -0.73 7.77
C PHE A 44 5.54 -0.17 7.79
N GLN A 45 6.49 -0.95 7.32
CA GLN A 45 7.76 -0.44 6.86
C GLN A 45 7.74 -0.39 5.34
N PHE A 46 7.98 0.77 4.77
CA PHE A 46 8.16 0.93 3.33
C PHE A 46 9.61 1.21 2.99
N ILE A 47 10.07 0.63 1.90
CA ILE A 47 11.37 0.86 1.28
C ILE A 47 11.10 1.14 -0.19
N GLN A 48 11.36 2.36 -0.61
CA GLN A 48 11.16 2.79 -1.99
C GLN A 48 12.48 2.79 -2.74
N LYS A 49 12.47 2.13 -3.90
CA LYS A 49 13.57 2.19 -4.88
C LYS A 49 12.97 2.48 -6.25
N GLY A 50 13.03 3.75 -6.68
CA GLY A 50 12.36 4.17 -7.91
C GLY A 50 10.85 3.94 -7.83
N ALA A 51 10.30 3.19 -8.76
CA ALA A 51 8.89 2.83 -8.83
C ALA A 51 8.55 1.54 -8.05
N VAL A 52 9.52 0.89 -7.43
CA VAL A 52 9.34 -0.35 -6.69
C VAL A 52 9.22 -0.07 -5.21
N LEU A 53 8.17 -0.59 -4.60
CA LEU A 53 7.91 -0.51 -3.17
C LEU A 53 8.06 -1.89 -2.55
N THR A 54 8.92 -1.99 -1.55
CA THR A 54 9.11 -3.20 -0.74
C THR A 54 8.92 -2.86 0.73
N GLY A 55 8.94 -3.86 1.59
CA GLY A 55 8.82 -3.70 3.01
C GLY A 55 7.94 -4.77 3.64
N LYS A 56 7.33 -4.44 4.75
CA LYS A 56 6.55 -5.39 5.55
C LYS A 56 5.42 -4.73 6.33
N LEU A 57 4.40 -5.53 6.60
CA LEU A 57 3.38 -5.25 7.60
C LEU A 57 3.78 -5.91 8.91
N TYR A 58 3.79 -5.15 10.00
CA TYR A 58 3.97 -5.69 11.33
C TYR A 58 2.67 -6.31 11.83
N VAL A 59 2.78 -7.48 12.43
CA VAL A 59 1.71 -8.23 13.06
C VAL A 59 2.12 -8.59 14.50
N ASP A 60 1.20 -9.05 15.33
CA ASP A 60 1.38 -9.21 16.78
C ASP A 60 2.66 -9.95 17.20
N TYR A 61 3.11 -10.92 16.45
CA TYR A 61 4.30 -11.72 16.78
C TYR A 61 5.31 -11.83 15.64
N GLY A 62 5.32 -10.86 14.74
CA GLY A 62 6.25 -10.89 13.63
C GLY A 62 5.94 -9.86 12.55
N SER A 63 6.20 -10.25 11.32
CA SER A 63 5.92 -9.41 10.17
C SER A 63 5.59 -10.24 8.93
N THR A 64 4.85 -9.64 8.02
CA THR A 64 4.50 -10.21 6.74
C THR A 64 5.00 -9.31 5.62
N PRO A 65 5.72 -9.83 4.62
CA PRO A 65 6.23 -9.00 3.54
C PRO A 65 5.10 -8.43 2.70
N ILE A 66 5.29 -7.21 2.20
CA ILE A 66 4.44 -6.68 1.14
C ILE A 66 4.91 -7.24 -0.21
N LEU A 67 3.97 -7.51 -1.08
CA LEU A 67 4.19 -8.12 -2.39
C LEU A 67 3.69 -7.20 -3.49
N LYS A 68 4.31 -7.27 -4.66
CA LYS A 68 3.89 -6.52 -5.86
C LYS A 68 3.76 -5.01 -5.61
N GLY A 69 4.63 -4.47 -4.76
CA GLY A 69 4.59 -3.06 -4.39
C GLY A 69 5.07 -2.15 -5.51
N THR A 70 4.28 -1.14 -5.79
CA THR A 70 4.57 -0.10 -6.77
C THR A 70 4.23 1.28 -6.22
N ILE A 71 4.96 2.27 -6.70
CA ILE A 71 4.64 3.68 -6.48
C ILE A 71 4.77 4.42 -7.81
N ASP A 72 3.76 5.17 -8.17
CA ASP A 72 3.69 6.02 -9.35
C ASP A 72 3.17 7.39 -8.95
N GLY A 73 4.06 8.38 -8.92
CA GLY A 73 3.73 9.70 -8.37
C GLY A 73 3.27 9.56 -6.91
N ASP A 74 2.03 9.92 -6.65
CA ASP A 74 1.39 9.85 -5.32
C ASP A 74 0.63 8.54 -5.08
N GLN A 75 0.56 7.66 -6.08
CA GLN A 75 -0.23 6.43 -6.04
C GLN A 75 0.63 5.24 -5.62
N ILE A 76 0.14 4.51 -4.63
CA ILE A 76 0.80 3.36 -4.02
C ILE A 76 -0.11 2.14 -4.20
N ALA A 77 0.48 1.01 -4.54
CA ALA A 77 -0.25 -0.25 -4.60
C ALA A 77 0.64 -1.40 -4.12
N PHE A 78 0.10 -2.30 -3.35
CA PHE A 78 0.78 -3.52 -2.91
C PHE A 78 -0.21 -4.57 -2.42
N GLN A 79 0.29 -5.76 -2.15
CA GLN A 79 -0.49 -6.87 -1.61
C GLN A 79 0.17 -7.42 -0.35
N VAL A 80 -0.66 -7.98 0.53
CA VAL A 80 -0.24 -8.77 1.69
C VAL A 80 -1.02 -10.06 1.70
N VAL A 81 -0.34 -11.17 1.92
CA VAL A 81 -0.96 -12.49 2.10
C VAL A 81 -0.90 -12.84 3.59
N ALA A 82 -2.05 -12.97 4.21
CA ALA A 82 -2.18 -13.35 5.61
C ALA A 82 -2.69 -14.79 5.74
N ARG A 83 -2.25 -15.48 6.78
CA ARG A 83 -2.81 -16.77 7.17
C ARG A 83 -3.93 -16.55 8.17
N GLU A 84 -5.07 -17.16 7.90
CA GLU A 84 -6.21 -17.16 8.78
C GLU A 84 -6.52 -18.59 9.21
N GLN A 85 -6.80 -18.78 10.47
CA GLN A 85 -7.19 -20.08 11.01
C GLN A 85 -8.64 -20.01 11.51
N ALA A 86 -9.44 -20.97 11.09
CA ALA A 86 -10.77 -21.21 11.65
C ALA A 86 -10.89 -22.71 11.98
N GLY A 87 -10.93 -23.02 13.26
CA GLY A 87 -10.88 -24.40 13.74
C GLY A 87 -9.57 -25.07 13.35
N ASN A 88 -9.65 -26.18 12.63
CA ASN A 88 -8.49 -26.94 12.13
C ASN A 88 -8.09 -26.57 10.69
N GLU A 89 -8.75 -25.59 10.09
CA GLU A 89 -8.48 -25.16 8.71
C GLU A 89 -7.61 -23.90 8.70
N ILE A 90 -6.59 -23.90 7.86
CA ILE A 90 -5.73 -22.74 7.59
C ILE A 90 -6.04 -22.26 6.18
N ASN A 91 -6.38 -20.98 6.06
CA ASN A 91 -6.62 -20.32 4.79
C ASN A 91 -5.62 -19.19 4.55
N GLN A 92 -5.38 -18.87 3.29
CA GLN A 92 -4.62 -17.70 2.88
C GLN A 92 -5.58 -16.63 2.38
N ALA A 93 -5.55 -15.47 3.02
CA ALA A 93 -6.29 -14.30 2.60
C ALA A 93 -5.36 -13.33 1.89
N VAL A 94 -5.75 -12.89 0.71
CA VAL A 94 -5.03 -11.85 -0.03
C VAL A 94 -5.70 -10.50 0.23
N PHE A 95 -4.91 -9.55 0.69
CA PHE A 95 -5.33 -8.17 0.86
C PHE A 95 -4.63 -7.30 -0.16
N LYS A 96 -5.40 -6.55 -0.93
CA LYS A 96 -4.91 -5.50 -1.83
C LYS A 96 -4.98 -4.16 -1.13
N PHE A 97 -3.89 -3.43 -1.21
CA PHE A 97 -3.78 -2.08 -0.68
C PHE A 97 -3.54 -1.12 -1.82
N THR A 98 -4.32 -0.06 -1.87
CA THR A 98 -4.10 1.08 -2.75
C THR A 98 -4.11 2.35 -1.92
N GLY A 99 -3.20 3.25 -2.20
CA GLY A 99 -3.07 4.46 -1.40
C GLY A 99 -2.69 5.67 -2.22
N THR A 100 -2.99 6.84 -1.66
CA THR A 100 -2.61 8.12 -2.21
C THR A 100 -1.87 8.92 -1.15
N LEU A 101 -0.66 9.38 -1.49
CA LEU A 101 0.10 10.31 -0.66
C LEU A 101 -0.49 11.71 -0.80
N LYS A 102 -0.93 12.28 0.31
CA LYS A 102 -1.54 13.60 0.36
C LYS A 102 -1.19 14.28 1.68
N ASP A 103 -0.63 15.49 1.59
CA ASP A 103 -0.29 16.33 2.76
C ASP A 103 0.59 15.59 3.80
N GLY A 104 1.53 14.75 3.35
CA GLY A 104 2.44 14.01 4.22
C GLY A 104 1.82 12.79 4.90
N GLU A 105 0.58 12.45 4.59
CA GLU A 105 -0.13 11.25 5.04
C GLU A 105 -0.45 10.35 3.84
N ILE A 106 -0.69 9.07 4.08
CA ILE A 106 -1.17 8.15 3.05
C ILE A 106 -2.62 7.78 3.39
N GLU A 107 -3.55 8.15 2.50
CA GLU A 107 -4.89 7.59 2.55
C GLU A 107 -4.86 6.24 1.85
N ILE A 108 -5.12 5.17 2.59
CA ILE A 108 -4.99 3.82 2.11
C ILE A 108 -6.31 3.08 2.19
N THR A 109 -6.61 2.32 1.14
CA THR A 109 -7.77 1.45 1.06
C THR A 109 -7.28 0.02 1.03
N ARG A 110 -7.80 -0.79 1.94
CA ARG A 110 -7.58 -2.23 2.01
C ARG A 110 -8.80 -2.95 1.46
N GLU A 111 -8.60 -3.80 0.50
CA GLU A 111 -9.61 -4.68 -0.07
C GLU A 111 -9.21 -6.13 0.16
N ARG A 112 -10.11 -6.91 0.76
CA ARG A 112 -9.91 -8.34 0.90
C ARG A 112 -10.46 -9.04 -0.32
N GLU A 113 -9.65 -9.84 -0.99
CA GLU A 113 -10.12 -10.74 -2.03
C GLU A 113 -10.93 -11.88 -1.42
N GLU A 114 -11.97 -12.29 -2.14
CA GLU A 114 -12.71 -13.52 -1.81
C GLU A 114 -11.75 -14.72 -1.88
N THR A 115 -11.53 -15.37 -0.76
CA THR A 115 -10.79 -16.62 -0.73
C THR A 115 -11.77 -17.79 -0.70
N ARG A 116 -11.64 -18.68 -1.67
CA ARG A 116 -12.32 -19.99 -1.61
C ARG A 116 -11.57 -20.85 -0.62
N ALA A 117 -12.24 -21.28 0.44
CA ALA A 117 -11.68 -22.28 1.32
C ALA A 117 -11.46 -23.59 0.54
N VAL A 118 -10.28 -24.13 0.65
CA VAL A 118 -9.95 -25.45 0.14
C VAL A 118 -10.35 -26.44 1.23
N GLY A 119 -11.62 -26.90 1.22
CA GLY A 119 -12.12 -27.86 2.22
C GLY A 119 -13.65 -27.88 2.30
N ASN A 120 -14.22 -28.95 2.82
CA ASN A 120 -15.67 -29.18 2.88
C ASN A 120 -16.47 -28.32 3.88
N GLY A 121 -15.86 -27.28 4.46
CA GLY A 121 -16.46 -26.40 5.46
C GLY A 121 -16.44 -24.91 5.14
N GLY A 122 -16.18 -24.53 3.95
CA GLY A 122 -15.73 -23.25 3.42
C GLY A 122 -16.49 -21.96 3.69
N ALA A 123 -17.52 -21.93 4.51
CA ALA A 123 -18.34 -20.73 4.67
C ALA A 123 -17.81 -19.69 5.66
N ALA A 124 -16.77 -19.99 6.42
CA ALA A 124 -16.36 -19.14 7.54
C ALA A 124 -15.42 -17.97 7.19
N PHE A 125 -14.79 -17.99 6.02
CA PHE A 125 -13.68 -17.08 5.72
C PHE A 125 -14.02 -15.92 4.78
N SER A 126 -15.20 -15.85 4.24
CA SER A 126 -15.36 -15.14 3.00
C SER A 126 -16.33 -14.00 3.03
N ARG A 127 -15.95 -12.86 3.52
CA ARG A 127 -16.59 -11.65 2.99
C ARG A 127 -15.53 -10.71 2.46
N ALA A 128 -15.58 -10.46 1.16
CA ALA A 128 -14.96 -9.32 0.55
C ALA A 128 -15.35 -8.07 1.37
N GLY A 129 -14.38 -7.29 1.76
CA GLY A 129 -14.61 -6.08 2.53
C GLY A 129 -13.59 -5.02 2.16
N THR A 130 -14.04 -3.78 2.10
CA THR A 130 -13.20 -2.62 1.82
C THR A 130 -13.15 -1.73 3.06
N GLN A 131 -11.95 -1.31 3.44
CA GLN A 131 -11.72 -0.39 4.55
C GLN A 131 -10.76 0.70 4.10
N THR A 132 -11.04 1.95 4.45
CA THR A 132 -10.18 3.09 4.16
C THR A 132 -9.74 3.73 5.47
N PHE A 133 -8.45 4.03 5.60
CA PHE A 133 -7.86 4.67 6.76
C PHE A 133 -6.62 5.47 6.37
N ARG A 134 -6.06 6.21 7.30
CA ARG A 134 -4.88 7.05 7.05
C ARG A 134 -3.67 6.52 7.78
N LEU A 135 -2.54 6.55 7.08
CA LEU A 135 -1.23 6.26 7.65
C LEU A 135 -0.46 7.56 7.86
N LYS A 136 0.17 7.65 9.01
CA LYS A 136 1.09 8.73 9.38
C LYS A 136 2.49 8.17 9.50
N ARG A 137 3.47 8.93 9.07
CA ARG A 137 4.88 8.56 9.25
C ARG A 137 5.28 8.71 10.71
N LEU A 138 5.98 7.71 11.23
CA LEU A 138 6.72 7.87 12.49
C LEU A 138 7.90 8.81 12.27
N PRO A 139 8.10 9.79 13.18
CA PRO A 139 9.25 10.68 13.11
C PRO A 139 10.60 9.96 13.30
#